data_3ed730920a9efdda39853916f5dbf068
#
_entry.id   3ed730920a9efdda39853916f5dbf068
#
_cell.length_a   1.000
_cell.length_b   1.000
_cell.length_c   1.000
_cell.angle_alpha   90.00
_cell.angle_beta   90.00
_cell.angle_gamma   90.00
#
_symmetry.space_group_name_H-M   'P 1'
#
loop_
_entity.id
_entity.type
_entity.pdbx_description
1 polymer ?
#
loop_
_entity_poly.entity_id
_entity_poly.type
_entity_poly.pdbx_seq_one_letter_code
_entity_poly.pdbx_strand_id
1 'polypeptide(L)'
;MELGHHRHAESLLAAAAGIADELPSVPWDPRLATARLSLDWRMGRWDGLEARARDLIRATAGSSLFLGNRVVLGSVLETRGEIEKAEHALAAARRPGGSRTDVWAAATLAGLRLDGGDASAAHQLLATPLEAVERKGMWVWAAEMAPIAVRALLALGERPEAQRLTAAFEAGLSGTDAPAARAAQGLCEGALAEAQGRHDVAGCLFDRAERAWGKLPAPYEAARAREARARCLLARDDERGAQLLLRALGIFESLGASADASRVRAQLKARGVALGSQRRGGRRAYGDQLSPREAEVARLAGAGRRNREIAERLFISTRTVEAHVASALRKLGVDSRHALAGPEAARALDGR
;
A
#
# COMPACT_ATOMS: atom_id res chain seq x y z
N MET A 1 9.90 9.00 6.74
CA MET A 1 8.70 8.27 6.30
C MET A 1 7.42 9.08 6.51
N GLU A 2 7.24 9.69 7.65
CA GLU A 2 6.02 10.42 8.02
C GLU A 2 5.69 11.59 7.08
N LEU A 3 6.69 12.31 6.62
CA LEU A 3 6.53 13.42 5.70
C LEU A 3 6.27 12.99 4.23
N GLY A 4 6.43 11.71 3.90
CA GLY A 4 6.24 11.18 2.55
C GLY A 4 7.51 11.14 1.69
N HIS A 5 8.68 11.45 2.22
CA HIS A 5 9.95 11.36 1.49
C HIS A 5 10.44 9.90 1.41
N HIS A 6 9.68 9.03 0.76
CA HIS A 6 9.90 7.57 0.78
C HIS A 6 11.27 7.16 0.23
N ARG A 7 11.74 7.78 -0.87
CA ARG A 7 13.07 7.48 -1.45
C ARG A 7 14.21 7.88 -0.50
N HIS A 8 14.07 9.02 0.17
CA HIS A 8 15.06 9.46 1.16
C HIS A 8 15.04 8.55 2.38
N ALA A 9 13.86 8.15 2.86
CA ALA A 9 13.73 7.17 3.94
C ALA A 9 14.36 5.82 3.57
N GLU A 10 14.25 5.38 2.32
CA GLU A 10 14.91 4.17 1.83
C GLU A 10 16.44 4.26 1.89
N SER A 11 16.99 5.39 1.45
CA SER A 11 18.43 5.66 1.52
C SER A 11 18.93 5.68 2.97
N LEU A 12 18.18 6.32 3.89
CA LEU A 12 18.54 6.35 5.31
C LEU A 12 18.48 4.96 5.96
N LEU A 13 17.49 4.13 5.59
CA LEU A 13 17.41 2.75 6.09
C LEU A 13 18.56 1.89 5.58
N ALA A 14 19.00 2.08 4.34
CA ALA A 14 20.16 1.37 3.80
C ALA A 14 21.45 1.78 4.53
N ALA A 15 21.64 3.06 4.78
CA ALA A 15 22.78 3.57 5.56
C ALA A 15 22.77 3.05 7.01
N ALA A 16 21.60 3.07 7.65
CA ALA A 16 21.44 2.56 9.02
C ALA A 16 21.73 1.05 9.12
N ALA A 17 21.37 0.27 8.12
CA ALA A 17 21.69 -1.15 8.07
C ALA A 17 23.22 -1.38 8.01
N GLY A 18 23.94 -0.61 7.17
CA GLY A 18 25.40 -0.68 7.12
C GLY A 18 26.06 -0.37 8.46
N ILE A 19 25.59 0.64 9.18
CA ILE A 19 26.09 0.99 10.53
C ILE A 19 25.75 -0.13 11.54
N ALA A 20 24.58 -0.73 11.44
CA ALA A 20 24.15 -1.81 12.32
C ALA A 20 25.06 -3.05 12.19
N ASP A 21 25.52 -3.36 10.98
CA ASP A 21 26.47 -4.45 10.72
C ASP A 21 27.85 -4.21 11.39
N GLU A 22 28.21 -2.95 11.56
CA GLU A 22 29.46 -2.54 12.25
C GLU A 22 29.34 -2.56 13.80
N LEU A 23 28.10 -2.58 14.33
CA LEU A 23 27.81 -2.50 15.76
C LEU A 23 26.97 -3.69 16.25
N PRO A 24 27.48 -4.93 16.20
CA PRO A 24 26.70 -6.14 16.47
C PRO A 24 26.19 -6.28 17.91
N SER A 25 26.71 -5.49 18.85
CA SER A 25 26.27 -5.47 20.25
C SER A 25 24.94 -4.77 20.48
N VAL A 26 24.41 -4.05 19.49
CA VAL A 26 23.13 -3.32 19.59
C VAL A 26 22.07 -4.06 18.78
N PRO A 27 20.92 -4.46 19.38
CA PRO A 27 19.86 -5.18 18.68
C PRO A 27 19.07 -4.23 17.75
N TRP A 28 19.67 -3.79 16.64
CA TRP A 28 19.06 -2.91 15.65
C TRP A 28 18.06 -3.62 14.73
N ASP A 29 18.25 -4.91 14.49
CA ASP A 29 17.49 -5.69 13.50
C ASP A 29 15.96 -5.52 13.58
N PRO A 30 15.28 -5.65 14.74
CA PRO A 30 13.85 -5.52 14.79
C PRO A 30 13.36 -4.09 14.46
N ARG A 31 14.13 -3.05 14.82
CA ARG A 31 13.76 -1.66 14.55
C ARG A 31 13.89 -1.32 13.06
N LEU A 32 15.00 -1.70 12.45
CA LEU A 32 15.23 -1.52 11.01
C LEU A 32 14.24 -2.34 10.20
N ALA A 33 13.98 -3.59 10.58
CA ALA A 33 13.02 -4.45 9.94
C ALA A 33 11.59 -3.88 10.04
N THR A 34 11.18 -3.33 11.19
CA THR A 34 9.89 -2.66 11.37
C THR A 34 9.77 -1.41 10.51
N ALA A 35 10.82 -0.59 10.45
CA ALA A 35 10.83 0.60 9.61
C ALA A 35 10.77 0.23 8.13
N ARG A 36 11.51 -0.80 7.72
CA ARG A 36 11.46 -1.34 6.35
C ARG A 36 10.08 -1.87 5.98
N LEU A 37 9.47 -2.64 6.89
CA LEU A 37 8.12 -3.17 6.69
C LEU A 37 7.09 -2.05 6.42
N SER A 38 7.15 -0.98 7.22
CA SER A 38 6.29 0.19 7.06
C SER A 38 6.54 0.95 5.75
N LEU A 39 7.80 1.03 5.32
CA LEU A 39 8.16 1.66 4.05
C LEU A 39 7.70 0.82 2.86
N ASP A 40 7.89 -0.51 2.91
CA ASP A 40 7.48 -1.43 1.85
C ASP A 40 5.95 -1.40 1.65
N TRP A 41 5.18 -1.30 2.73
CA TRP A 41 3.73 -1.07 2.65
C TRP A 41 3.40 0.19 1.83
N ARG A 42 4.01 1.32 2.17
CA ARG A 42 3.75 2.61 1.50
C ARG A 42 4.18 2.62 0.04
N MET A 43 5.27 1.94 -0.27
CA MET A 43 5.81 1.87 -1.64
C MET A 43 5.16 0.78 -2.50
N GLY A 44 4.15 0.07 -2.01
CA GLY A 44 3.47 -0.99 -2.77
C GLY A 44 4.30 -2.26 -2.95
N ARG A 45 5.31 -2.49 -2.13
CA ARG A 45 6.16 -3.71 -2.16
C ARG A 45 5.55 -4.80 -1.28
N TRP A 46 4.36 -5.28 -1.68
CA TRP A 46 3.54 -6.14 -0.83
C TRP A 46 3.83 -7.65 -0.95
N ASP A 47 4.71 -8.05 -1.85
CA ASP A 47 5.14 -9.45 -1.98
C ASP A 47 5.77 -9.95 -0.68
N GLY A 48 5.15 -10.98 -0.07
CA GLY A 48 5.60 -11.55 1.20
C GLY A 48 5.46 -10.64 2.42
N LEU A 49 4.86 -9.43 2.28
CA LEU A 49 4.75 -8.44 3.35
C LEU A 49 4.00 -8.98 4.57
N GLU A 50 2.90 -9.73 4.34
CA GLU A 50 2.13 -10.37 5.40
C GLU A 50 2.99 -11.35 6.22
N ALA A 51 3.73 -12.23 5.54
CA ALA A 51 4.59 -13.20 6.22
C ALA A 51 5.66 -12.50 7.06
N ARG A 52 6.33 -11.50 6.49
CA ARG A 52 7.33 -10.68 7.21
C ARG A 52 6.73 -9.95 8.41
N ALA A 53 5.51 -9.42 8.29
CA ALA A 53 4.82 -8.77 9.40
C ALA A 53 4.53 -9.76 10.54
N ARG A 54 4.05 -10.98 10.21
CA ARG A 54 3.79 -12.04 11.20
C ARG A 54 5.08 -12.50 11.89
N ASP A 55 6.17 -12.66 11.15
CA ASP A 55 7.48 -13.03 11.70
C ASP A 55 7.99 -11.98 12.68
N LEU A 56 7.93 -10.69 12.31
CA LEU A 56 8.32 -9.59 13.18
C LEU A 56 7.43 -9.48 14.42
N ILE A 57 6.12 -9.71 14.31
CA ILE A 57 5.21 -9.74 15.47
C ILE A 57 5.62 -10.84 16.44
N ARG A 58 5.99 -12.03 15.94
CA ARG A 58 6.48 -13.12 16.79
C ARG A 58 7.82 -12.80 17.44
N ALA A 59 8.76 -12.27 16.66
CA ALA A 59 10.09 -11.92 17.15
C ALA A 59 10.09 -10.78 18.17
N THR A 60 9.08 -9.91 18.12
CA THR A 60 8.96 -8.74 19.01
C THR A 60 7.83 -8.88 20.03
N ALA A 61 7.38 -10.11 20.30
CA ALA A 61 6.30 -10.37 21.22
C ALA A 61 6.57 -9.76 22.61
N GLY A 62 5.55 -9.13 23.17
CA GLY A 62 5.63 -8.47 24.48
C GLY A 62 6.16 -7.02 24.45
N SER A 63 6.68 -6.53 23.33
CA SER A 63 7.16 -5.15 23.22
C SER A 63 6.13 -4.23 22.57
N SER A 64 5.72 -3.17 23.27
CA SER A 64 4.84 -2.13 22.74
C SER A 64 5.52 -1.22 21.69
N LEU A 65 6.85 -1.28 21.58
CA LEU A 65 7.62 -0.47 20.61
C LEU A 65 7.35 -0.88 19.16
N PHE A 66 6.89 -2.10 18.91
CA PHE A 66 6.75 -2.69 17.58
C PHE A 66 5.29 -2.89 17.15
N LEU A 67 4.34 -2.19 17.76
CA LEU A 67 2.91 -2.26 17.40
C LEU A 67 2.65 -1.91 15.93
N GLY A 68 3.53 -1.11 15.30
CA GLY A 68 3.47 -0.80 13.87
C GLY A 68 3.45 -2.04 12.96
N ASN A 69 4.08 -3.14 13.36
CA ASN A 69 4.04 -4.40 12.61
C ASN A 69 2.61 -4.97 12.51
N ARG A 70 1.81 -4.82 13.58
CA ARG A 70 0.40 -5.22 13.60
C ARG A 70 -0.45 -4.33 12.72
N VAL A 71 -0.12 -3.02 12.66
CA VAL A 71 -0.84 -2.09 11.78
C VAL A 71 -0.58 -2.45 10.32
N VAL A 72 0.67 -2.68 9.93
CA VAL A 72 0.98 -3.13 8.56
C VAL A 72 0.26 -4.45 8.25
N LEU A 73 0.28 -5.43 9.17
CA LEU A 73 -0.44 -6.69 8.99
C LEU A 73 -1.94 -6.44 8.77
N GLY A 74 -2.56 -5.64 9.63
CA GLY A 74 -3.98 -5.31 9.54
C GLY A 74 -4.33 -4.59 8.24
N SER A 75 -3.50 -3.64 7.78
CA SER A 75 -3.69 -2.94 6.51
C SER A 75 -3.58 -3.89 5.30
N VAL A 76 -2.63 -4.84 5.32
CA VAL A 76 -2.53 -5.86 4.26
C VAL A 76 -3.77 -6.76 4.24
N LEU A 77 -4.23 -7.21 5.41
CA LEU A 77 -5.42 -8.08 5.52
C LEU A 77 -6.69 -7.36 5.08
N GLU A 78 -6.83 -6.07 5.43
CA GLU A 78 -7.93 -5.20 4.99
C GLU A 78 -8.00 -5.14 3.47
N THR A 79 -6.90 -4.81 2.79
CA THR A 79 -6.88 -4.73 1.32
C THR A 79 -7.16 -6.07 0.63
N ARG A 80 -6.94 -7.19 1.33
CA ARG A 80 -7.28 -8.54 0.86
C ARG A 80 -8.71 -8.96 1.17
N GLY A 81 -9.46 -8.16 1.95
CA GLY A 81 -10.83 -8.47 2.36
C GLY A 81 -10.93 -9.45 3.53
N GLU A 82 -9.83 -9.69 4.25
CA GLU A 82 -9.80 -10.56 5.45
C GLU A 82 -10.17 -9.75 6.70
N ILE A 83 -11.41 -9.24 6.71
CA ILE A 83 -11.88 -8.18 7.61
C ILE A 83 -11.70 -8.54 9.09
N GLU A 84 -12.17 -9.71 9.54
CA GLU A 84 -12.08 -10.14 10.95
C GLU A 84 -10.62 -10.21 11.43
N LYS A 85 -9.72 -10.74 10.59
CA LYS A 85 -8.29 -10.81 10.92
C LYS A 85 -7.64 -9.43 10.94
N ALA A 86 -8.05 -8.54 10.02
CA ALA A 86 -7.58 -7.16 9.99
C ALA A 86 -7.99 -6.43 11.28
N GLU A 87 -9.27 -6.52 11.67
CA GLU A 87 -9.78 -5.92 12.90
C GLU A 87 -9.03 -6.43 14.14
N HIS A 88 -8.80 -7.73 14.23
CA HIS A 88 -8.05 -8.32 15.35
C HIS A 88 -6.62 -7.76 15.43
N ALA A 89 -5.91 -7.71 14.30
CA ALA A 89 -4.54 -7.20 14.26
C ALA A 89 -4.47 -5.70 14.63
N LEU A 90 -5.39 -4.90 14.09
CA LEU A 90 -5.47 -3.46 14.32
C LEU A 90 -5.89 -3.13 15.76
N ALA A 91 -6.90 -3.82 16.30
CA ALA A 91 -7.33 -3.64 17.68
C ALA A 91 -6.19 -3.94 18.66
N ALA A 92 -5.41 -5.00 18.39
CA ALA A 92 -4.24 -5.35 19.19
C ALA A 92 -3.09 -4.32 19.09
N ALA A 93 -3.08 -3.48 18.04
CA ALA A 93 -2.11 -2.38 17.88
C ALA A 93 -2.55 -1.08 18.56
N ARG A 94 -3.84 -0.93 18.87
CA ARG A 94 -4.39 0.29 19.47
C ARG A 94 -3.83 0.55 20.88
N ARG A 95 -3.37 1.76 21.09
CA ARG A 95 -3.01 2.31 22.42
C ARG A 95 -3.49 3.75 22.43
N PRO A 96 -4.72 4.00 22.95
CA PRO A 96 -5.30 5.34 22.99
C PRO A 96 -4.34 6.33 23.67
N GLY A 97 -4.12 7.48 23.04
CA GLY A 97 -3.13 8.47 23.48
C GLY A 97 -2.49 9.23 22.32
N GLY A 98 -2.94 8.92 21.09
CA GLY A 98 -2.55 9.65 19.89
C GLY A 98 -1.07 9.50 19.58
N SER A 99 -0.54 8.28 19.65
CA SER A 99 0.71 7.93 19.00
C SER A 99 0.45 7.76 17.50
N ARG A 100 1.48 7.92 16.67
CA ARG A 100 1.37 7.70 15.22
C ARG A 100 0.81 6.31 14.88
N THR A 101 1.25 5.29 15.60
CA THR A 101 0.76 3.91 15.42
C THR A 101 -0.73 3.78 15.73
N ASP A 102 -1.19 4.44 16.81
CA ASP A 102 -2.61 4.46 17.18
C ASP A 102 -3.45 5.21 16.13
N VAL A 103 -2.95 6.36 15.64
CA VAL A 103 -3.59 7.13 14.55
C VAL A 103 -3.77 6.27 13.30
N TRP A 104 -2.73 5.57 12.85
CA TRP A 104 -2.81 4.71 11.68
C TRP A 104 -3.76 3.53 11.89
N ALA A 105 -3.66 2.83 13.03
CA ALA A 105 -4.58 1.73 13.34
C ALA A 105 -6.04 2.17 13.39
N ALA A 106 -6.31 3.35 14.01
CA ALA A 106 -7.65 3.93 14.05
C ALA A 106 -8.16 4.29 12.65
N ALA A 107 -7.31 4.89 11.82
CA ALA A 107 -7.66 5.26 10.45
C ALA A 107 -8.05 4.03 9.62
N THR A 108 -7.25 2.94 9.68
CA THR A 108 -7.56 1.72 8.95
C THR A 108 -8.85 1.07 9.44
N LEU A 109 -9.07 0.99 10.76
CA LEU A 109 -10.33 0.49 11.33
C LEU A 109 -11.53 1.35 10.93
N ALA A 110 -11.38 2.67 10.95
CA ALA A 110 -12.45 3.58 10.53
C ALA A 110 -12.74 3.44 9.03
N GLY A 111 -11.73 3.22 8.21
CA GLY A 111 -11.90 2.91 6.80
C GLY A 111 -12.76 1.67 6.59
N LEU A 112 -12.47 0.58 7.31
CA LEU A 112 -13.27 -0.66 7.29
C LEU A 112 -14.75 -0.41 7.65
N ARG A 113 -15.00 0.37 8.73
CA ARG A 113 -16.38 0.71 9.14
C ARG A 113 -17.09 1.56 8.08
N LEU A 114 -16.40 2.55 7.53
CA LEU A 114 -16.96 3.42 6.50
C LEU A 114 -17.28 2.67 5.21
N ASP A 115 -16.40 1.80 4.76
CA ASP A 115 -16.62 0.99 3.56
C ASP A 115 -17.71 -0.08 3.78
N GLY A 116 -17.93 -0.50 5.05
CA GLY A 116 -19.07 -1.30 5.48
C GLY A 116 -20.38 -0.53 5.65
N GLY A 117 -20.39 0.79 5.40
CA GLY A 117 -21.58 1.66 5.53
C GLY A 117 -21.82 2.22 6.92
N ASP A 118 -20.98 1.93 7.92
CA ASP A 118 -21.10 2.44 9.27
C ASP A 118 -20.25 3.71 9.48
N ALA A 119 -20.76 4.83 8.95
CA ALA A 119 -20.10 6.13 9.08
C ALA A 119 -20.03 6.63 10.55
N SER A 120 -21.00 6.24 11.38
CA SER A 120 -21.03 6.60 12.80
C SER A 120 -19.87 5.95 13.57
N ALA A 121 -19.69 4.63 13.42
CA ALA A 121 -18.58 3.94 14.04
C ALA A 121 -17.23 4.44 13.50
N ALA A 122 -17.13 4.74 12.20
CA ALA A 122 -15.93 5.32 11.62
C ALA A 122 -15.58 6.67 12.26
N HIS A 123 -16.55 7.56 12.42
CA HIS A 123 -16.37 8.85 13.06
C HIS A 123 -15.94 8.70 14.53
N GLN A 124 -16.61 7.84 15.30
CA GLN A 124 -16.29 7.59 16.70
C GLN A 124 -14.86 7.06 16.89
N LEU A 125 -14.40 6.15 16.02
CA LEU A 125 -13.03 5.61 16.06
C LEU A 125 -11.97 6.70 15.87
N LEU A 126 -12.29 7.77 15.13
CA LEU A 126 -11.33 8.84 14.79
C LEU A 126 -11.38 10.03 15.75
N ALA A 127 -12.41 10.18 16.58
CA ALA A 127 -12.58 11.34 17.47
C ALA A 127 -11.35 11.57 18.36
N THR A 128 -11.00 10.60 19.21
CA THR A 128 -9.83 10.71 20.11
C THR A 128 -8.50 10.89 19.38
N PRO A 129 -8.18 10.15 18.29
CA PRO A 129 -6.98 10.41 17.50
C PRO A 129 -6.91 11.80 16.89
N LEU A 130 -8.03 12.34 16.37
CA LEU A 130 -8.10 13.69 15.82
C LEU A 130 -7.84 14.74 16.88
N GLU A 131 -8.52 14.68 18.03
CA GLU A 131 -8.26 15.56 19.18
C GLU A 131 -6.79 15.51 19.62
N ALA A 132 -6.17 14.34 19.63
CA ALA A 132 -4.78 14.19 20.00
C ALA A 132 -3.83 14.84 18.99
N VAL A 133 -4.11 14.71 17.69
CA VAL A 133 -3.34 15.35 16.61
C VAL A 133 -3.47 16.87 16.70
N GLU A 134 -4.68 17.38 16.88
CA GLU A 134 -4.97 18.81 17.00
C GLU A 134 -4.26 19.42 18.22
N ARG A 135 -4.42 18.81 19.40
CA ARG A 135 -3.78 19.25 20.65
C ARG A 135 -2.26 19.25 20.58
N LYS A 136 -1.65 18.27 19.89
CA LYS A 136 -0.20 18.13 19.73
C LYS A 136 0.39 18.94 18.57
N GLY A 137 -0.45 19.49 17.69
CA GLY A 137 -0.03 20.14 16.45
C GLY A 137 0.62 19.18 15.43
N MET A 138 0.43 17.85 15.56
CA MET A 138 1.06 16.83 14.75
C MET A 138 0.26 16.51 13.49
N TRP A 139 -0.11 17.55 12.75
CA TRP A 139 -0.99 17.44 11.58
C TRP A 139 -0.47 16.55 10.46
N VAL A 140 0.84 16.31 10.38
CA VAL A 140 1.39 15.34 9.42
C VAL A 140 0.84 13.92 9.61
N TRP A 141 0.41 13.57 10.83
CA TRP A 141 -0.22 12.28 11.12
C TRP A 141 -1.66 12.20 10.63
N ALA A 142 -2.31 13.36 10.42
CA ALA A 142 -3.67 13.41 9.89
C ALA A 142 -3.76 12.89 8.44
N ALA A 143 -2.64 12.79 7.73
CA ALA A 143 -2.61 12.22 6.37
C ALA A 143 -3.28 10.84 6.27
N GLU A 144 -3.18 10.02 7.32
CA GLU A 144 -3.77 8.67 7.37
C GLU A 144 -5.28 8.70 7.62
N MET A 145 -5.77 9.66 8.39
CA MET A 145 -7.14 9.63 8.92
C MET A 145 -8.05 10.75 8.39
N ALA A 146 -7.51 11.94 8.04
CA ALA A 146 -8.35 13.07 7.65
C ALA A 146 -9.24 12.77 6.43
N PRO A 147 -8.75 12.10 5.35
CA PRO A 147 -9.63 11.75 4.23
C PRO A 147 -10.78 10.81 4.63
N ILE A 148 -10.55 9.91 5.58
CA ILE A 148 -11.57 8.98 6.08
C ILE A 148 -12.56 9.73 6.97
N ALA A 149 -12.08 10.60 7.88
CA ALA A 149 -12.90 11.40 8.77
C ALA A 149 -13.81 12.35 7.98
N VAL A 150 -13.27 13.05 6.97
CA VAL A 150 -14.05 13.93 6.10
C VAL A 150 -15.15 13.14 5.37
N ARG A 151 -14.83 11.96 4.82
CA ARG A 151 -15.83 11.10 4.16
C ARG A 151 -16.91 10.61 5.15
N ALA A 152 -16.52 10.23 6.37
CA ALA A 152 -17.46 9.79 7.40
C ALA A 152 -18.41 10.94 7.81
N LEU A 153 -17.88 12.14 8.06
CA LEU A 153 -18.69 13.33 8.36
C LEU A 153 -19.65 13.68 7.23
N LEU A 154 -19.19 13.61 5.98
CA LEU A 154 -20.06 13.86 4.81
C LEU A 154 -21.16 12.81 4.68
N ALA A 155 -20.89 11.55 5.00
CA ALA A 155 -21.88 10.48 5.00
C ALA A 155 -22.92 10.63 6.14
N LEU A 156 -22.53 11.26 7.24
CA LEU A 156 -23.42 11.62 8.36
C LEU A 156 -24.20 12.92 8.10
N GLY A 157 -23.94 13.64 7.01
CA GLY A 157 -24.55 14.96 6.75
C GLY A 157 -23.86 16.13 7.45
N GLU A 158 -22.81 15.88 8.22
CA GLU A 158 -22.05 16.86 9.02
C GLU A 158 -21.07 17.66 8.16
N ARG A 159 -21.59 18.31 7.12
CA ARG A 159 -20.78 19.10 6.16
C ARG A 159 -19.99 20.24 6.80
N PRO A 160 -20.54 21.03 7.72
CA PRO A 160 -19.79 22.11 8.37
C PRO A 160 -18.56 21.58 9.10
N GLU A 161 -18.68 20.45 9.78
CA GLU A 161 -17.59 19.85 10.51
C GLU A 161 -16.53 19.26 9.57
N ALA A 162 -16.94 18.65 8.45
CA ALA A 162 -16.02 18.21 7.40
C ALA A 162 -15.21 19.39 6.82
N GLN A 163 -15.83 20.54 6.61
CA GLN A 163 -15.17 21.77 6.17
C GLN A 163 -14.18 22.29 7.21
N ARG A 164 -14.61 22.35 8.49
CA ARG A 164 -13.74 22.75 9.60
C ARG A 164 -12.50 21.88 9.69
N LEU A 165 -12.67 20.56 9.66
CA LEU A 165 -11.56 19.62 9.72
C LEU A 165 -10.59 19.79 8.53
N THR A 166 -11.12 19.96 7.31
CA THR A 166 -10.28 20.16 6.13
C THR A 166 -9.46 21.45 6.22
N ALA A 167 -10.07 22.55 6.69
CA ALA A 167 -9.39 23.82 6.88
C ALA A 167 -8.33 23.75 8.01
N ALA A 168 -8.64 23.07 9.12
CA ALA A 168 -7.70 22.85 10.21
C ALA A 168 -6.48 22.02 9.76
N PHE A 169 -6.72 20.99 8.94
CA PHE A 169 -5.65 20.17 8.36
C PHE A 169 -4.76 21.01 7.44
N GLU A 170 -5.34 21.86 6.59
CA GLU A 170 -4.59 22.77 5.73
C GLU A 170 -3.71 23.74 6.53
N ALA A 171 -4.32 24.41 7.51
CA ALA A 171 -3.62 25.36 8.39
C ALA A 171 -2.48 24.68 9.17
N GLY A 172 -2.73 23.48 9.69
CA GLY A 172 -1.75 22.71 10.46
C GLY A 172 -0.55 22.21 9.63
N LEU A 173 -0.67 22.18 8.31
CA LEU A 173 0.44 21.85 7.39
C LEU A 173 1.20 23.10 6.93
N SER A 174 0.81 24.31 7.35
CA SER A 174 1.48 25.53 6.91
C SER A 174 2.95 25.52 7.30
N GLY A 175 3.83 25.87 6.35
CA GLY A 175 5.27 25.88 6.58
C GLY A 175 5.95 24.50 6.68
N THR A 176 5.17 23.40 6.56
CA THR A 176 5.71 22.04 6.67
C THR A 176 5.89 21.40 5.29
N ASP A 177 7.09 20.89 5.01
CA ASP A 177 7.36 20.07 3.84
C ASP A 177 6.90 18.62 4.10
N ALA A 178 5.62 18.38 3.84
CA ALA A 178 4.96 17.10 4.08
C ALA A 178 4.15 16.66 2.84
N PRO A 179 4.81 16.21 1.77
CA PRO A 179 4.14 15.92 0.49
C PRO A 179 3.04 14.86 0.58
N ALA A 180 3.18 13.85 1.45
CA ALA A 180 2.12 12.85 1.67
C ALA A 180 0.87 13.49 2.31
N ALA A 181 1.05 14.34 3.33
CA ALA A 181 -0.07 15.03 3.98
C ALA A 181 -0.74 16.04 3.04
N ARG A 182 0.03 16.72 2.18
CA ARG A 182 -0.52 17.60 1.13
C ARG A 182 -1.34 16.83 0.09
N ALA A 183 -0.88 15.62 -0.29
CA ALA A 183 -1.66 14.77 -1.19
C ALA A 183 -2.97 14.30 -0.53
N ALA A 184 -2.93 13.94 0.75
CA ALA A 184 -4.11 13.56 1.54
C ALA A 184 -5.08 14.74 1.72
N GLN A 185 -4.58 15.96 1.93
CA GLN A 185 -5.39 17.19 1.95
C GLN A 185 -6.20 17.35 0.66
N GLY A 186 -5.58 17.13 -0.51
CA GLY A 186 -6.27 17.16 -1.80
C GLY A 186 -7.43 16.16 -1.89
N LEU A 187 -7.35 15.00 -1.19
CA LEU A 187 -8.46 14.05 -1.10
C LEU A 187 -9.61 14.62 -0.24
N CYS A 188 -9.31 15.34 0.84
CA CYS A 188 -10.34 15.99 1.68
C CYS A 188 -11.08 17.09 0.89
N GLU A 189 -10.34 17.96 0.21
CA GLU A 189 -10.90 19.01 -0.64
C GLU A 189 -11.76 18.44 -1.77
N GLY A 190 -11.27 17.37 -2.41
CA GLY A 190 -11.98 16.65 -3.47
C GLY A 190 -13.30 16.06 -2.98
N ALA A 191 -13.31 15.42 -1.79
CA ALA A 191 -14.50 14.84 -1.20
C ALA A 191 -15.55 15.91 -0.85
N LEU A 192 -15.12 17.08 -0.34
CA LEU A 192 -16.01 18.23 -0.08
C LEU A 192 -16.63 18.76 -1.36
N ALA A 193 -15.84 18.91 -2.44
CA ALA A 193 -16.34 19.38 -3.72
C ALA A 193 -17.30 18.36 -4.36
N GLU A 194 -17.00 17.07 -4.27
CA GLU A 194 -17.87 15.96 -4.73
C GLU A 194 -19.23 16.00 -4.00
N ALA A 195 -19.23 16.14 -2.67
CA ALA A 195 -20.44 16.24 -1.85
C ALA A 195 -21.27 17.51 -2.13
N GLN A 196 -20.68 18.51 -2.75
CA GLN A 196 -21.36 19.74 -3.20
C GLN A 196 -21.86 19.64 -4.66
N GLY A 197 -21.72 18.47 -5.31
CA GLY A 197 -22.06 18.26 -6.71
C GLY A 197 -21.10 18.91 -7.70
N ARG A 198 -19.99 19.51 -7.22
CA ARG A 198 -18.96 20.15 -8.07
C ARG A 198 -17.98 19.13 -8.60
N HIS A 199 -18.48 18.18 -9.43
CA HIS A 199 -17.71 17.04 -9.92
C HIS A 199 -16.51 17.41 -10.81
N ASP A 200 -16.52 18.55 -11.50
CA ASP A 200 -15.42 19.08 -12.27
C ASP A 200 -14.27 19.51 -11.35
N VAL A 201 -14.56 20.28 -10.32
CA VAL A 201 -13.59 20.73 -9.31
C VAL A 201 -13.03 19.52 -8.55
N ALA A 202 -13.92 18.63 -8.08
CA ALA A 202 -13.53 17.42 -7.39
C ALA A 202 -12.59 16.54 -8.24
N GLY A 203 -12.93 16.36 -9.52
CA GLY A 203 -12.10 15.62 -10.47
C GLY A 203 -10.69 16.21 -10.64
N CYS A 204 -10.55 17.54 -10.68
CA CYS A 204 -9.25 18.23 -10.73
C CYS A 204 -8.46 18.04 -9.42
N LEU A 205 -9.11 18.10 -8.27
CA LEU A 205 -8.48 17.90 -6.96
C LEU A 205 -7.97 16.47 -6.80
N PHE A 206 -8.77 15.48 -7.17
CA PHE A 206 -8.35 14.08 -7.15
C PHE A 206 -7.23 13.77 -8.16
N ASP A 207 -7.23 14.38 -9.34
CA ASP A 207 -6.13 14.27 -10.29
C ASP A 207 -4.81 14.85 -9.74
N ARG A 208 -4.90 15.99 -9.04
CA ARG A 208 -3.73 16.58 -8.36
C ARG A 208 -3.20 15.66 -7.26
N ALA A 209 -4.09 15.08 -6.45
CA ALA A 209 -3.74 14.12 -5.41
C ALA A 209 -3.12 12.83 -6.02
N GLU A 210 -3.71 12.28 -7.09
CA GLU A 210 -3.18 11.13 -7.81
C GLU A 210 -1.73 11.36 -8.28
N ARG A 211 -1.48 12.52 -8.91
CA ARG A 211 -0.12 12.87 -9.37
C ARG A 211 0.85 13.07 -8.21
N ALA A 212 0.39 13.66 -7.11
CA ALA A 212 1.22 13.84 -5.91
C ALA A 212 1.64 12.50 -5.32
N TRP A 213 0.70 11.55 -5.15
CA TRP A 213 0.99 10.20 -4.69
C TRP A 213 1.91 9.42 -5.65
N GLY A 214 1.74 9.60 -6.97
CA GLY A 214 2.62 8.99 -7.97
C GLY A 214 4.09 9.45 -7.87
N LYS A 215 4.33 10.72 -7.50
CA LYS A 215 5.68 11.23 -7.23
C LYS A 215 6.33 10.63 -5.98
N LEU A 216 5.51 10.19 -5.02
CA LEU A 216 5.94 9.64 -3.74
C LEU A 216 6.16 8.12 -3.74
N PRO A 217 6.24 7.44 -4.88
CA PRO A 217 5.98 6.05 -5.18
C PRO A 217 5.01 5.37 -4.19
N ALA A 218 3.79 5.90 -4.11
CA ALA A 218 2.70 5.39 -3.30
C ALA A 218 1.55 4.90 -4.23
N PRO A 219 1.71 3.74 -4.87
CA PRO A 219 0.81 3.28 -5.94
C PRO A 219 -0.61 2.98 -5.46
N TYR A 220 -0.76 2.52 -4.22
CA TYR A 220 -2.06 2.23 -3.63
C TYR A 220 -2.89 3.50 -3.46
N GLU A 221 -2.32 4.53 -2.83
CA GLU A 221 -2.98 5.81 -2.61
C GLU A 221 -3.27 6.54 -3.94
N ALA A 222 -2.35 6.44 -4.90
CA ALA A 222 -2.56 6.98 -6.25
C ALA A 222 -3.74 6.27 -6.96
N ALA A 223 -3.88 4.95 -6.80
CA ALA A 223 -5.00 4.21 -7.38
C ALA A 223 -6.35 4.57 -6.72
N ARG A 224 -6.38 4.78 -5.40
CA ARG A 224 -7.57 5.27 -4.68
C ARG A 224 -7.97 6.68 -5.11
N ALA A 225 -7.02 7.59 -5.29
CA ALA A 225 -7.27 8.93 -5.82
C ALA A 225 -7.83 8.87 -7.26
N ARG A 226 -7.28 7.99 -8.10
CA ARG A 226 -7.78 7.73 -9.47
C ARG A 226 -9.20 7.19 -9.47
N GLU A 227 -9.53 6.26 -8.57
CA GLU A 227 -10.89 5.74 -8.42
C GLU A 227 -11.87 6.87 -8.03
N ALA A 228 -11.48 7.76 -7.11
CA ALA A 228 -12.29 8.91 -6.71
C ALA A 228 -12.52 9.87 -7.91
N ARG A 229 -11.46 10.16 -8.67
CA ARG A 229 -11.56 10.95 -9.91
C ARG A 229 -12.49 10.31 -10.92
N ALA A 230 -12.40 8.97 -11.08
CA ALA A 230 -13.26 8.23 -11.99
C ALA A 230 -14.74 8.40 -11.64
N ARG A 231 -15.11 8.34 -10.34
CA ARG A 231 -16.48 8.59 -9.89
C ARG A 231 -16.99 9.96 -10.34
N CYS A 232 -16.17 10.99 -10.20
CA CYS A 232 -16.54 12.35 -10.62
C CYS A 232 -16.78 12.47 -12.13
N LEU A 233 -15.96 11.79 -12.95
CA LEU A 233 -16.17 11.76 -14.40
C LEU A 233 -17.45 11.02 -14.76
N LEU A 234 -17.68 9.85 -14.15
CA LEU A 234 -18.85 9.02 -14.38
C LEU A 234 -20.16 9.69 -13.92
N ALA A 235 -20.11 10.55 -12.88
CA ALA A 235 -21.26 11.35 -12.46
C ALA A 235 -21.65 12.43 -13.50
N ARG A 236 -20.77 12.69 -14.47
CA ARG A 236 -20.97 13.62 -15.59
C ARG A 236 -21.12 12.90 -16.94
N ASP A 237 -21.40 11.62 -16.91
CA ASP A 237 -21.51 10.75 -18.10
C ASP A 237 -20.25 10.75 -19.00
N ASP A 238 -19.08 11.00 -18.40
CA ASP A 238 -17.80 11.00 -19.10
C ASP A 238 -17.20 9.59 -19.11
N GLU A 239 -17.16 8.95 -20.28
CA GLU A 239 -16.66 7.57 -20.45
C GLU A 239 -15.18 7.39 -20.04
N ARG A 240 -14.40 8.46 -20.01
CA ARG A 240 -13.02 8.43 -19.49
C ARG A 240 -12.95 7.91 -18.06
N GLY A 241 -14.04 8.06 -17.29
CA GLY A 241 -14.16 7.50 -15.93
C GLY A 241 -14.00 5.98 -15.92
N ALA A 242 -14.60 5.27 -16.87
CA ALA A 242 -14.45 3.81 -16.98
C ALA A 242 -13.00 3.40 -17.28
N GLN A 243 -12.29 4.17 -18.11
CA GLN A 243 -10.88 3.93 -18.41
C GLN A 243 -9.99 4.14 -17.17
N LEU A 244 -10.30 5.14 -16.33
CA LEU A 244 -9.60 5.37 -15.08
C LEU A 244 -9.85 4.23 -14.08
N LEU A 245 -11.08 3.71 -13.99
CA LEU A 245 -11.38 2.53 -13.17
C LEU A 245 -10.60 1.30 -13.63
N LEU A 246 -10.48 1.04 -14.93
CA LEU A 246 -9.67 -0.06 -15.47
C LEU A 246 -8.18 0.08 -15.08
N ARG A 247 -7.65 1.30 -15.14
CA ARG A 247 -6.27 1.56 -14.71
C ARG A 247 -6.09 1.38 -13.20
N ALA A 248 -7.04 1.82 -12.38
CA ALA A 248 -7.02 1.60 -10.94
C ALA A 248 -7.10 0.11 -10.60
N LEU A 249 -7.99 -0.64 -11.29
CA LEU A 249 -8.12 -2.09 -11.16
C LEU A 249 -6.79 -2.81 -11.41
N GLY A 250 -6.08 -2.46 -12.48
CA GLY A 250 -4.79 -3.07 -12.79
C GLY A 250 -3.74 -2.84 -11.69
N ILE A 251 -3.76 -1.68 -11.03
CA ILE A 251 -2.86 -1.41 -9.89
C ILE A 251 -3.28 -2.23 -8.68
N PHE A 252 -4.57 -2.24 -8.29
CA PHE A 252 -5.05 -3.03 -7.16
C PHE A 252 -4.76 -4.51 -7.34
N GLU A 253 -4.94 -5.05 -8.55
CA GLU A 253 -4.58 -6.43 -8.88
C GLU A 253 -3.08 -6.69 -8.75
N SER A 254 -2.24 -5.79 -9.24
CA SER A 254 -0.77 -5.93 -9.15
C SER A 254 -0.25 -5.90 -7.72
N LEU A 255 -0.95 -5.20 -6.83
CA LEU A 255 -0.64 -5.12 -5.39
C LEU A 255 -1.25 -6.27 -4.60
N GLY A 256 -2.18 -7.03 -5.18
CA GLY A 256 -2.94 -8.04 -4.45
C GLY A 256 -4.02 -7.45 -3.53
N ALA A 257 -4.45 -6.20 -3.78
CA ALA A 257 -5.55 -5.52 -3.10
C ALA A 257 -6.90 -6.05 -3.61
N SER A 258 -7.24 -7.28 -3.23
CA SER A 258 -8.38 -8.01 -3.81
C SER A 258 -9.74 -7.43 -3.42
N ALA A 259 -9.86 -6.80 -2.25
CA ALA A 259 -11.07 -6.09 -1.84
C ALA A 259 -11.34 -4.89 -2.75
N ASP A 260 -10.34 -4.02 -2.95
CA ASP A 260 -10.44 -2.86 -3.84
C ASP A 260 -10.68 -3.28 -5.29
N ALA A 261 -9.94 -4.29 -5.76
CA ALA A 261 -10.12 -4.82 -7.10
C ALA A 261 -11.56 -5.35 -7.31
N SER A 262 -12.14 -6.03 -6.31
CA SER A 262 -13.51 -6.54 -6.37
C SER A 262 -14.54 -5.41 -6.40
N ARG A 263 -14.34 -4.36 -5.60
CA ARG A 263 -15.18 -3.16 -5.58
C ARG A 263 -15.17 -2.46 -6.94
N VAL A 264 -13.97 -2.23 -7.52
CA VAL A 264 -13.85 -1.58 -8.83
C VAL A 264 -14.43 -2.43 -9.95
N ARG A 265 -14.26 -3.77 -9.91
CA ARG A 265 -14.92 -4.67 -10.87
C ARG A 265 -16.44 -4.58 -10.80
N ALA A 266 -17.01 -4.52 -9.61
CA ALA A 266 -18.45 -4.35 -9.43
C ALA A 266 -18.93 -3.01 -10.03
N GLN A 267 -18.20 -1.91 -9.85
CA GLN A 267 -18.51 -0.62 -10.46
C GLN A 267 -18.48 -0.68 -12.00
N LEU A 268 -17.46 -1.31 -12.58
CA LEU A 268 -17.34 -1.47 -14.04
C LEU A 268 -18.45 -2.35 -14.60
N LYS A 269 -18.77 -3.47 -13.93
CA LYS A 269 -19.86 -4.37 -14.31
C LYS A 269 -21.23 -3.67 -14.30
N ALA A 270 -21.49 -2.86 -13.26
CA ALA A 270 -22.75 -2.11 -13.16
C ALA A 270 -22.94 -1.11 -14.32
N ARG A 271 -21.87 -0.75 -15.03
CA ARG A 271 -21.86 0.13 -16.21
C ARG A 271 -21.78 -0.64 -17.53
N GLY A 272 -21.93 -1.96 -17.50
CA GLY A 272 -21.87 -2.78 -18.73
C GLY A 272 -20.48 -2.89 -19.35
N VAL A 273 -19.42 -2.46 -18.65
CA VAL A 273 -18.04 -2.61 -19.15
C VAL A 273 -17.68 -4.10 -19.09
N ALA A 274 -17.49 -4.71 -20.25
CA ALA A 274 -17.02 -6.08 -20.34
C ALA A 274 -15.58 -6.17 -19.81
N LEU A 275 -15.43 -6.71 -18.63
CA LEU A 275 -14.14 -7.16 -18.13
C LEU A 275 -13.82 -8.46 -18.85
N GLY A 276 -12.88 -8.44 -19.79
CA GLY A 276 -12.40 -9.67 -20.41
C GLY A 276 -12.14 -10.68 -19.30
N SER A 277 -12.46 -11.95 -19.51
CA SER A 277 -12.27 -13.00 -18.52
C SER A 277 -10.78 -13.06 -18.13
N GLN A 278 -10.41 -12.28 -17.13
CA GLN A 278 -9.09 -12.43 -16.53
C GLN A 278 -9.09 -13.81 -15.87
N ARG A 279 -8.32 -14.71 -16.44
CA ARG A 279 -7.97 -15.96 -15.79
C ARG A 279 -7.49 -15.60 -14.38
N ARG A 280 -8.14 -16.18 -13.36
CA ARG A 280 -7.67 -16.19 -11.98
C ARG A 280 -6.20 -16.64 -11.99
N GLY A 281 -5.31 -15.71 -11.73
CA GLY A 281 -3.89 -16.02 -11.71
C GLY A 281 -3.15 -14.69 -11.66
N GLY A 282 -2.72 -14.30 -10.48
CA GLY A 282 -1.56 -13.44 -10.35
C GLY A 282 -0.39 -14.12 -11.03
N ARG A 283 -0.20 -13.78 -12.26
CA ARG A 283 1.00 -13.91 -13.06
C ARG A 283 0.69 -13.14 -14.34
N ARG A 284 1.40 -12.05 -14.62
CA ARG A 284 1.62 -11.69 -16.02
C ARG A 284 2.03 -12.99 -16.69
N ALA A 285 1.21 -13.50 -17.60
CA ALA A 285 1.59 -14.65 -18.37
C ALA A 285 2.73 -14.19 -19.30
N TYR A 286 3.95 -14.37 -18.83
CA TYR A 286 5.14 -14.15 -19.66
C TYR A 286 5.21 -15.23 -20.76
N GLY A 287 4.15 -16.06 -20.91
CA GLY A 287 4.11 -17.16 -21.85
C GLY A 287 5.35 -18.02 -21.68
N ASP A 288 6.09 -18.22 -22.78
CA ASP A 288 7.37 -18.91 -22.79
C ASP A 288 8.55 -18.01 -22.41
N GLN A 289 8.31 -16.69 -22.16
CA GLN A 289 9.35 -15.77 -21.68
C GLN A 289 9.49 -15.83 -20.17
N LEU A 290 10.70 -15.63 -19.67
CA LEU A 290 10.96 -15.54 -18.23
C LEU A 290 10.36 -14.26 -17.64
N SER A 291 9.70 -14.37 -16.50
CA SER A 291 9.41 -13.20 -15.69
C SER A 291 10.70 -12.60 -15.12
N PRO A 292 10.75 -11.30 -14.77
CA PRO A 292 11.94 -10.70 -14.16
C PRO A 292 12.46 -11.47 -12.95
N ARG A 293 11.55 -12.05 -12.15
CA ARG A 293 11.91 -12.83 -10.97
C ARG A 293 12.46 -14.22 -11.32
N GLU A 294 11.89 -14.88 -12.32
CA GLU A 294 12.44 -16.14 -12.84
C GLU A 294 13.82 -15.92 -13.46
N ALA A 295 14.03 -14.83 -14.20
CA ALA A 295 15.33 -14.48 -14.78
C ALA A 295 16.38 -14.20 -13.70
N GLU A 296 16.02 -13.51 -12.61
CA GLU A 296 16.91 -13.21 -11.50
C GLU A 296 17.32 -14.49 -10.74
N VAL A 297 16.34 -15.36 -10.45
CA VAL A 297 16.60 -16.68 -9.83
C VAL A 297 17.43 -17.56 -10.74
N ALA A 298 17.13 -17.61 -12.06
CA ALA A 298 17.86 -18.40 -13.03
C ALA A 298 19.33 -17.95 -13.16
N ARG A 299 19.59 -16.64 -13.14
CA ARG A 299 20.96 -16.08 -13.14
C ARG A 299 21.75 -16.54 -11.92
N LEU A 300 21.16 -16.44 -10.72
CA LEU A 300 21.81 -16.87 -9.48
C LEU A 300 22.02 -18.39 -9.44
N ALA A 301 21.07 -19.15 -9.95
CA ALA A 301 21.15 -20.61 -10.05
C ALA A 301 22.23 -21.05 -11.05
N GLY A 302 22.32 -20.39 -12.21
CA GLY A 302 23.38 -20.58 -13.20
C GLY A 302 24.77 -20.20 -12.68
N ALA A 303 24.86 -19.19 -11.80
CA ALA A 303 26.08 -18.83 -11.09
C ALA A 303 26.47 -19.82 -9.95
N GLY A 304 25.79 -20.96 -9.83
CA GLY A 304 26.12 -22.04 -8.90
C GLY A 304 25.62 -21.82 -7.47
N ARG A 305 24.83 -20.77 -7.20
CA ARG A 305 24.30 -20.49 -5.85
C ARG A 305 23.30 -21.55 -5.41
N ARG A 306 23.38 -22.00 -4.15
CA ARG A 306 22.41 -22.97 -3.59
C ARG A 306 21.04 -22.30 -3.38
N ASN A 307 19.95 -23.09 -3.39
CA ASN A 307 18.59 -22.56 -3.20
C ASN A 307 18.45 -21.75 -1.90
N ARG A 308 19.13 -22.17 -0.84
CA ARG A 308 19.15 -21.45 0.43
C ARG A 308 19.81 -20.07 0.31
N GLU A 309 20.94 -19.97 -0.36
CA GLU A 309 21.65 -18.70 -0.60
C GLU A 309 20.83 -17.75 -1.48
N ILE A 310 20.14 -18.30 -2.50
CA ILE A 310 19.24 -17.56 -3.37
C ILE A 310 18.03 -17.06 -2.56
N ALA A 311 17.47 -17.93 -1.72
CA ALA A 311 16.34 -17.60 -0.86
C ALA A 311 16.68 -16.45 0.11
N GLU A 312 17.83 -16.52 0.78
CA GLU A 312 18.35 -15.50 1.67
C GLU A 312 18.60 -14.17 0.93
N ARG A 313 19.31 -14.23 -0.23
CA ARG A 313 19.62 -13.05 -1.04
C ARG A 313 18.41 -12.35 -1.62
N LEU A 314 17.39 -13.10 -1.99
CA LEU A 314 16.17 -12.60 -2.64
C LEU A 314 15.00 -12.45 -1.69
N PHE A 315 15.20 -12.74 -0.40
CA PHE A 315 14.18 -12.66 0.66
C PHE A 315 12.89 -13.44 0.32
N ILE A 316 13.06 -14.69 -0.18
CA ILE A 316 11.97 -15.62 -0.51
C ILE A 316 12.23 -16.98 0.12
N SER A 317 11.20 -17.84 0.17
CA SER A 317 11.38 -19.20 0.67
C SER A 317 12.19 -20.07 -0.30
N THR A 318 12.91 -21.09 0.21
CA THR A 318 13.60 -22.09 -0.62
C THR A 318 12.64 -22.81 -1.58
N ARG A 319 11.40 -23.07 -1.13
CA ARG A 319 10.33 -23.64 -1.96
C ARG A 319 9.94 -22.70 -3.12
N THR A 320 9.96 -21.39 -2.89
CA THR A 320 9.69 -20.39 -3.94
C THR A 320 10.84 -20.37 -4.95
N VAL A 321 12.09 -20.48 -4.48
CA VAL A 321 13.27 -20.60 -5.38
C VAL A 321 13.16 -21.85 -6.24
N GLU A 322 12.82 -22.98 -5.67
CA GLU A 322 12.62 -24.24 -6.40
C GLU A 322 11.57 -24.11 -7.49
N ALA A 323 10.43 -23.50 -7.17
CA ALA A 323 9.37 -23.24 -8.14
C ALA A 323 9.82 -22.32 -9.28
N HIS A 324 10.60 -21.27 -8.99
CA HIS A 324 11.14 -20.37 -10.01
C HIS A 324 12.21 -21.05 -10.87
N VAL A 325 13.10 -21.86 -10.27
CA VAL A 325 14.09 -22.63 -11.02
C VAL A 325 13.40 -23.61 -11.97
N ALA A 326 12.44 -24.39 -11.48
CA ALA A 326 11.69 -25.34 -12.31
C ALA A 326 10.95 -24.64 -13.47
N SER A 327 10.34 -23.48 -13.20
CA SER A 327 9.68 -22.67 -14.22
C SER A 327 10.66 -22.12 -15.25
N ALA A 328 11.84 -21.66 -14.83
CA ALA A 328 12.86 -21.12 -15.70
C ALA A 328 13.46 -22.23 -16.61
N LEU A 329 13.76 -23.41 -16.06
CA LEU A 329 14.24 -24.55 -16.83
C LEU A 329 13.28 -24.91 -17.95
N ARG A 330 11.98 -25.05 -17.63
CA ARG A 330 10.95 -25.37 -18.61
C ARG A 330 10.83 -24.28 -19.70
N LYS A 331 10.87 -22.99 -19.34
CA LYS A 331 10.73 -21.88 -20.29
C LYS A 331 11.95 -21.68 -21.19
N LEU A 332 13.13 -22.03 -20.69
CA LEU A 332 14.37 -21.97 -21.44
C LEU A 332 14.63 -23.25 -22.23
N GLY A 333 13.81 -24.28 -22.06
CA GLY A 333 13.98 -25.58 -22.74
C GLY A 333 15.26 -26.34 -22.32
N VAL A 334 15.71 -26.11 -21.06
CA VAL A 334 16.93 -26.75 -20.54
C VAL A 334 16.60 -27.73 -19.40
N ASP A 335 17.27 -28.89 -19.41
CA ASP A 335 16.92 -30.02 -18.54
C ASP A 335 17.63 -30.01 -17.19
N SER A 336 18.61 -29.15 -16.98
CA SER A 336 19.40 -29.15 -15.77
C SER A 336 19.75 -27.73 -15.30
N ARG A 337 19.94 -27.61 -13.97
CA ARG A 337 20.39 -26.37 -13.33
C ARG A 337 21.74 -25.89 -13.89
N HIS A 338 22.64 -26.80 -14.24
CA HIS A 338 23.94 -26.45 -14.81
C HIS A 338 23.82 -25.84 -16.21
N ALA A 339 22.80 -26.23 -16.98
CA ALA A 339 22.53 -25.67 -18.29
C ALA A 339 22.09 -24.18 -18.23
N LEU A 340 21.65 -23.67 -17.07
CA LEU A 340 21.38 -22.22 -16.88
C LEU A 340 22.64 -21.35 -16.97
N ALA A 341 23.84 -21.92 -16.84
CA ALA A 341 25.11 -21.23 -17.04
C ALA A 341 25.55 -21.22 -18.51
N GLY A 342 24.84 -21.94 -19.38
CA GLY A 342 25.20 -22.07 -20.80
C GLY A 342 24.94 -20.79 -21.60
N PRO A 343 25.63 -20.63 -22.77
CA PRO A 343 25.55 -19.42 -23.58
C PRO A 343 24.16 -19.14 -24.15
N GLU A 344 23.33 -20.15 -24.37
CA GLU A 344 21.96 -20.00 -24.86
C GLU A 344 21.03 -19.43 -23.73
N ALA A 345 21.17 -19.98 -22.52
CA ALA A 345 20.44 -19.47 -21.37
C ALA A 345 20.89 -18.04 -21.01
N ALA A 346 22.17 -17.74 -21.08
CA ALA A 346 22.71 -16.40 -20.82
C ALA A 346 22.14 -15.36 -21.80
N ARG A 347 22.05 -15.66 -23.10
CA ARG A 347 21.43 -14.74 -24.09
C ARG A 347 19.95 -14.47 -23.79
N ALA A 348 19.19 -15.50 -23.39
CA ALA A 348 17.80 -15.39 -23.04
C ALA A 348 17.59 -14.61 -21.71
N LEU A 349 18.56 -14.64 -20.81
CA LEU A 349 18.55 -13.93 -19.53
C LEU A 349 18.92 -12.44 -19.66
N ASP A 350 19.68 -12.06 -20.68
CA ASP A 350 20.12 -10.70 -20.95
C ASP A 350 19.18 -9.89 -21.86
N GLY A 351 18.09 -10.49 -22.29
CA GLY A 351 17.00 -9.81 -23.01
C GLY A 351 17.33 -9.36 -24.43
N ARG A 352 18.24 -10.08 -25.12
CA ARG A 352 18.55 -9.88 -26.54
C ARG A 352 18.11 -11.05 -27.40
#